data_2625ab12751e472e40db3e52961b51fe
#
_entry.id   2625ab12751e472e40db3e52961b51fe
#
_cell.length_a   1.000
_cell.length_b   1.000
_cell.length_c   1.000
_cell.angle_alpha   90.00
_cell.angle_beta   90.00
_cell.angle_gamma   90.00
#
_symmetry.space_group_name_H-M   'P 1'
#
loop_
_entity.id
_entity.type
_entity.pdbx_description
1 polymer ?
#
loop_
_entity_poly.entity_id
_entity_poly.type
_entity_poly.pdbx_seq_one_letter_code
_entity_poly.pdbx_strand_id
1 'polypeptide(L)'
;MSADCVHSIMPYRLWYKNLLFSWKSQDERSLSLIFAKACLIKIRSVLGKSSLENWKIVPVPPRPGKIRMKGWDQVDELCSVLSVISGIRVYKLLERTSGQQQKKLERTKRLEKGRNPYVLSASGRKFSETGLENRNFLLVDDIFTTGATMERCSSVLKKYFPGCQVMVLTLFIVD
;
A
#
# COMPACT_ATOMS: atom_id res chain seq x y z
N MET A 1 13.37 -7.69 5.57
CA MET A 1 12.16 -7.23 4.87
C MET A 1 12.59 -6.69 3.51
N SER A 2 11.80 -6.93 2.45
CA SER A 2 12.09 -6.43 1.09
C SER A 2 11.92 -4.91 0.94
N ALA A 3 11.20 -4.27 1.86
CA ALA A 3 11.15 -2.81 1.94
C ALA A 3 12.48 -2.24 2.48
N ASP A 4 12.89 -1.08 1.96
CA ASP A 4 14.12 -0.41 2.39
C ASP A 4 13.95 0.31 3.73
N CYS A 5 12.75 0.83 4.01
CA CYS A 5 12.40 1.41 5.30
C CYS A 5 10.89 1.32 5.58
N VAL A 6 10.54 1.41 6.85
CA VAL A 6 9.15 1.35 7.33
C VAL A 6 8.90 2.51 8.28
N HIS A 7 7.84 3.24 8.03
CA HIS A 7 7.39 4.34 8.89
C HIS A 7 5.92 4.17 9.24
N SER A 8 5.60 4.34 10.52
CA SER A 8 4.23 4.41 11.01
C SER A 8 3.98 5.77 11.66
N ILE A 9 2.76 6.25 11.57
CA ILE A 9 2.40 7.57 12.06
C ILE A 9 2.08 7.51 13.56
N MET A 10 1.29 6.52 13.99
CA MET A 10 0.74 6.44 15.33
C MET A 10 0.83 5.02 15.89
N PRO A 11 1.07 4.82 17.20
CA PRO A 11 0.94 3.52 17.83
C PRO A 11 -0.54 3.10 17.87
N TYR A 12 -0.81 1.80 17.73
CA TYR A 12 -2.17 1.25 17.79
C TYR A 12 -2.63 1.07 19.25
N ARG A 13 -2.90 2.19 19.94
CA ARG A 13 -3.34 2.22 21.34
C ARG A 13 -4.81 2.67 21.44
N LEU A 14 -5.38 2.59 22.65
CA LEU A 14 -6.82 2.76 22.94
C LEU A 14 -7.54 3.87 22.14
N TRP A 15 -7.04 5.10 22.14
CA TRP A 15 -7.63 6.23 21.43
C TRP A 15 -7.60 6.07 19.91
N TYR A 16 -6.50 5.54 19.38
CA TYR A 16 -6.31 5.39 17.96
C TYR A 16 -7.10 4.23 17.38
N LYS A 17 -7.43 3.21 18.20
CA LYS A 17 -8.37 2.15 17.81
C LYS A 17 -9.73 2.71 17.46
N ASN A 18 -10.25 3.65 18.25
CA ASN A 18 -11.53 4.30 18.00
C ASN A 18 -11.50 5.11 16.71
N LEU A 19 -10.43 5.89 16.46
CA LEU A 19 -10.27 6.63 15.20
C LEU A 19 -10.25 5.70 13.99
N LEU A 20 -9.49 4.60 14.06
CA LEU A 20 -9.43 3.62 13.00
C LEU A 20 -10.79 2.94 12.79
N PHE A 21 -11.51 2.62 13.87
CA PHE A 21 -12.85 2.04 13.80
C PHE A 21 -13.85 2.99 13.16
N SER A 22 -13.88 4.27 13.58
CA SER A 22 -14.75 5.28 12.98
C SER A 22 -14.48 5.44 11.49
N TRP A 23 -13.22 5.54 11.12
CA TRP A 23 -12.82 5.65 9.71
C TRP A 23 -13.19 4.41 8.88
N LYS A 24 -12.93 3.19 9.42
CA LYS A 24 -13.15 1.93 8.70
C LYS A 24 -14.59 1.45 8.72
N SER A 25 -15.30 1.62 9.83
CA SER A 25 -16.57 0.94 10.10
C SER A 25 -17.75 1.89 10.16
N GLN A 26 -17.54 3.12 10.56
CA GLN A 26 -18.59 4.15 10.62
C GLN A 26 -18.57 5.09 9.41
N ASP A 27 -17.69 4.82 8.43
CA ASP A 27 -17.54 5.57 7.18
C ASP A 27 -17.25 7.08 7.40
N GLU A 28 -16.52 7.40 8.49
CA GLU A 28 -16.12 8.78 8.81
C GLU A 28 -14.99 9.22 7.87
N ARG A 29 -15.36 9.49 6.63
CA ARG A 29 -14.42 9.76 5.51
C ARG A 29 -13.65 11.07 5.68
N SER A 30 -14.16 12.01 6.50
CA SER A 30 -13.44 13.25 6.85
C SER A 30 -12.07 13.00 7.48
N LEU A 31 -11.91 11.87 8.19
CA LEU A 31 -10.64 11.43 8.75
C LEU A 31 -9.56 11.16 7.70
N SER A 32 -9.94 10.84 6.45
CA SER A 32 -8.97 10.60 5.36
C SER A 32 -8.09 11.83 5.11
N LEU A 33 -8.64 13.04 5.21
CA LEU A 33 -7.85 14.28 5.06
C LEU A 33 -6.87 14.48 6.22
N ILE A 34 -7.31 14.20 7.45
CA ILE A 34 -6.47 14.33 8.65
C ILE A 34 -5.29 13.34 8.56
N PHE A 35 -5.58 12.08 8.22
CA PHE A 35 -4.57 11.05 8.05
C PHE A 35 -3.62 11.36 6.88
N ALA A 36 -4.13 11.86 5.76
CA ALA A 36 -3.29 12.25 4.63
C ALA A 36 -2.34 13.39 4.97
N LYS A 37 -2.79 14.40 5.76
CA LYS A 37 -1.92 15.47 6.27
C LYS A 37 -0.81 14.92 7.17
N ALA A 38 -1.14 14.00 8.08
CA ALA A 38 -0.16 13.35 8.96
C ALA A 38 0.87 12.54 8.13
N CYS A 39 0.41 11.79 7.13
CA CYS A 39 1.28 11.10 6.17
C CYS A 39 2.20 12.07 5.44
N LEU A 40 1.67 13.18 4.93
CA LEU A 40 2.48 14.17 4.20
C LEU A 40 3.58 14.80 5.07
N ILE A 41 3.28 15.12 6.34
CA ILE A 41 4.27 15.60 7.30
C ILE A 41 5.39 14.58 7.46
N LYS A 42 5.04 13.30 7.65
CA LYS A 42 6.02 12.22 7.80
C LYS A 42 6.86 12.02 6.53
N ILE A 43 6.24 12.00 5.37
CA ILE A 43 6.94 11.87 4.08
C ILE A 43 7.96 13.00 3.91
N ARG A 44 7.54 14.24 4.16
CA ARG A 44 8.43 15.42 4.05
C ARG A 44 9.58 15.40 5.05
N SER A 45 9.37 14.88 6.25
CA SER A 45 10.42 14.75 7.26
C SER A 45 11.48 13.71 6.89
N VAL A 46 11.10 12.66 6.13
CA VAL A 46 12.00 11.57 5.74
C VAL A 46 12.67 11.84 4.39
N LEU A 47 11.91 12.31 3.39
CA LEU A 47 12.40 12.44 2.02
C LEU A 47 12.86 13.85 1.66
N GLY A 48 12.48 14.88 2.44
CA GLY A 48 12.61 16.28 2.03
C GLY A 48 11.61 16.66 0.94
N LYS A 49 11.50 17.98 0.67
CA LYS A 49 10.52 18.48 -0.32
C LYS A 49 10.92 18.20 -1.77
N SER A 50 12.21 18.28 -2.09
CA SER A 50 12.73 18.21 -3.46
C SER A 50 12.80 16.80 -4.05
N SER A 51 12.64 15.76 -3.24
CA SER A 51 12.76 14.37 -3.70
C SER A 51 11.41 13.70 -4.05
N LEU A 52 10.29 14.39 -3.82
CA LEU A 52 8.95 13.77 -3.93
C LEU A 52 8.58 13.36 -5.36
N GLU A 53 9.10 14.03 -6.37
CA GLU A 53 8.79 13.76 -7.79
C GLU A 53 9.20 12.34 -8.23
N ASN A 54 10.24 11.79 -7.62
CA ASN A 54 10.73 10.44 -7.93
C ASN A 54 9.89 9.32 -7.29
N TRP A 55 8.99 9.68 -6.37
CA TRP A 55 8.16 8.73 -5.65
C TRP A 55 6.80 8.53 -6.30
N LYS A 56 6.26 7.33 -6.15
CA LYS A 56 4.94 6.93 -6.60
C LYS A 56 4.19 6.30 -5.44
N ILE A 57 2.98 6.77 -5.14
CA ILE A 57 2.13 6.16 -4.11
C ILE A 57 1.56 4.86 -4.67
N VAL A 58 1.74 3.76 -3.93
CA VAL A 58 1.18 2.45 -4.25
C VAL A 58 0.32 1.98 -3.07
N PRO A 59 -1.01 1.98 -3.21
CA PRO A 59 -1.88 1.44 -2.17
C PRO A 59 -1.71 -0.08 -2.06
N VAL A 60 -1.70 -0.59 -0.83
CA VAL A 60 -1.85 -2.04 -0.59
C VAL A 60 -3.25 -2.45 -1.02
N PRO A 61 -3.39 -3.43 -1.94
CA PRO A 61 -4.69 -3.78 -2.47
C PRO A 61 -5.59 -4.44 -1.42
N PRO A 62 -6.88 -4.08 -1.36
CA PRO A 62 -7.83 -4.67 -0.43
C PRO A 62 -8.07 -6.16 -0.70
N ARG A 63 -8.72 -6.83 0.24
CA ARG A 63 -9.21 -8.20 0.01
C ARG A 63 -10.20 -8.21 -1.16
N PRO A 64 -10.14 -9.23 -2.03
CA PRO A 64 -11.12 -9.38 -3.11
C PRO A 64 -12.56 -9.31 -2.59
N GLY A 65 -13.40 -8.57 -3.28
CA GLY A 65 -14.80 -8.35 -2.90
C GLY A 65 -15.07 -7.24 -1.89
N LYS A 66 -14.05 -6.71 -1.18
CA LYS A 66 -14.26 -5.63 -0.19
C LYS A 66 -14.91 -4.39 -0.80
N ILE A 67 -14.40 -3.91 -1.93
CA ILE A 67 -14.96 -2.73 -2.62
C ILE A 67 -16.38 -3.00 -3.10
N ARG A 68 -16.67 -4.22 -3.61
CA ARG A 68 -18.01 -4.60 -4.04
C ARG A 68 -19.03 -4.63 -2.89
N MET A 69 -18.59 -5.04 -1.69
CA MET A 69 -19.45 -5.11 -0.50
C MET A 69 -19.64 -3.76 0.17
N LYS A 70 -18.58 -2.94 0.23
CA LYS A 70 -18.54 -1.70 1.01
C LYS A 70 -18.68 -0.43 0.16
N GLY A 71 -18.50 -0.53 -1.17
CA GLY A 71 -18.54 0.60 -2.09
C GLY A 71 -17.23 1.41 -2.18
N TRP A 72 -16.33 1.30 -1.20
CA TRP A 72 -15.06 2.03 -1.14
C TRP A 72 -13.97 1.28 -0.37
N ASP A 73 -12.74 1.74 -0.52
CA ASP A 73 -11.60 1.27 0.26
C ASP A 73 -10.89 2.45 0.92
N GLN A 74 -10.68 2.36 2.23
CA GLN A 74 -10.09 3.43 3.02
C GLN A 74 -8.65 3.75 2.64
N VAL A 75 -7.86 2.75 2.22
CA VAL A 75 -6.47 2.95 1.80
C VAL A 75 -6.41 3.63 0.44
N ASP A 76 -7.27 3.22 -0.50
CA ASP A 76 -7.41 3.87 -1.79
C ASP A 76 -7.80 5.35 -1.64
N GLU A 77 -8.75 5.66 -0.77
CA GLU A 77 -9.17 7.03 -0.50
C GLU A 77 -8.06 7.85 0.16
N LEU A 78 -7.40 7.29 1.18
CA LEU A 78 -6.24 7.93 1.81
C LEU A 78 -5.17 8.29 0.77
N CYS A 79 -4.83 7.33 -0.11
CA CYS A 79 -3.85 7.55 -1.17
C CYS A 79 -4.30 8.62 -2.16
N SER A 80 -5.59 8.67 -2.49
CA SER A 80 -6.15 9.68 -3.41
C SER A 80 -6.05 11.09 -2.80
N VAL A 81 -6.44 11.25 -1.52
CA VAL A 81 -6.31 12.53 -0.81
C VAL A 81 -4.83 12.92 -0.65
N LEU A 82 -3.98 11.97 -0.28
CA LEU A 82 -2.54 12.20 -0.14
C LEU A 82 -1.94 12.65 -1.47
N SER A 83 -2.35 12.06 -2.58
CA SER A 83 -1.90 12.45 -3.93
C SER A 83 -2.24 13.92 -4.24
N VAL A 84 -3.48 14.33 -3.95
CA VAL A 84 -3.94 15.71 -4.18
C VAL A 84 -3.10 16.72 -3.37
N ILE A 85 -2.85 16.45 -2.08
CA ILE A 85 -2.13 17.41 -1.22
C ILE A 85 -0.61 17.35 -1.34
N SER A 86 -0.05 16.26 -1.86
CA SER A 86 1.41 16.07 -2.01
C SER A 86 1.92 16.31 -3.43
N GLY A 87 1.08 16.16 -4.45
CA GLY A 87 1.47 16.11 -5.86
C GLY A 87 2.03 14.75 -6.31
N ILE A 88 2.23 13.80 -5.40
CA ILE A 88 2.75 12.46 -5.73
C ILE A 88 1.63 11.63 -6.37
N ARG A 89 1.86 11.08 -7.56
CA ARG A 89 0.84 10.30 -8.29
C ARG A 89 0.62 8.92 -7.67
N VAL A 90 -0.64 8.47 -7.67
CA VAL A 90 -1.04 7.12 -7.24
C VAL A 90 -0.99 6.15 -8.42
N TYR A 91 -0.41 4.98 -8.17
CA TYR A 91 -0.36 3.87 -9.12
C TYR A 91 -0.84 2.58 -8.46
N LYS A 92 -1.94 2.00 -8.94
CA LYS A 92 -2.46 0.70 -8.48
C LYS A 92 -1.69 -0.45 -9.13
N LEU A 93 -0.44 -0.59 -8.74
CA LEU A 93 0.49 -1.55 -9.35
C LEU A 93 0.25 -3.00 -8.90
N LEU A 94 -0.38 -3.18 -7.74
CA LEU A 94 -0.58 -4.46 -7.11
C LEU A 94 -2.05 -4.87 -7.12
N GLU A 95 -2.29 -6.18 -7.16
CA GLU A 95 -3.61 -6.78 -6.91
C GLU A 95 -3.47 -7.96 -5.95
N ARG A 96 -4.53 -8.23 -5.18
CA ARG A 96 -4.60 -9.38 -4.30
C ARG A 96 -5.46 -10.46 -4.94
N THR A 97 -4.90 -11.63 -5.15
CA THR A 97 -5.60 -12.77 -5.75
C THR A 97 -6.61 -13.38 -4.77
N SER A 98 -7.74 -13.86 -5.28
CA SER A 98 -8.71 -14.64 -4.49
C SER A 98 -8.20 -16.07 -4.26
N GLY A 99 -8.66 -16.71 -3.17
CA GLY A 99 -8.34 -18.12 -2.90
C GLY A 99 -8.78 -19.08 -4.03
N GLN A 100 -9.82 -18.72 -4.80
CA GLN A 100 -10.24 -19.49 -5.98
C GLN A 100 -9.28 -19.34 -7.16
N GLN A 101 -8.74 -18.13 -7.40
CA GLN A 101 -7.71 -17.90 -8.41
C GLN A 101 -6.40 -18.59 -8.02
N GLN A 102 -6.06 -18.62 -6.72
CA GLN A 102 -4.92 -19.39 -6.21
C GLN A 102 -5.08 -20.88 -6.51
N LYS A 103 -6.25 -21.50 -6.22
CA LYS A 103 -6.51 -22.91 -6.51
C LYS A 103 -6.44 -23.25 -8.00
N LYS A 104 -6.86 -22.34 -8.90
CA LYS A 104 -6.79 -22.55 -10.35
C LYS A 104 -5.33 -22.52 -10.86
N LEU A 105 -4.49 -21.68 -10.25
CA LEU A 105 -3.05 -21.60 -10.50
C LEU A 105 -2.27 -22.78 -9.85
N GLU A 106 -2.75 -23.31 -8.70
CA GLU A 106 -2.15 -24.43 -7.99
C GLU A 106 -2.31 -25.77 -8.72
N ARG A 107 -3.33 -25.94 -9.53
CA ARG A 107 -3.47 -27.14 -10.39
C ARG A 107 -2.32 -27.29 -11.39
N THR A 108 -1.68 -26.19 -11.76
CA THR A 108 -0.57 -26.18 -12.71
C THR A 108 0.82 -26.29 -12.04
N LYS A 109 0.92 -26.00 -10.71
CA LYS A 109 2.19 -26.04 -9.96
C LYS A 109 1.96 -26.50 -8.51
N ARG A 110 1.96 -27.80 -8.29
CA ARG A 110 1.64 -28.47 -7.00
C ARG A 110 2.71 -28.37 -5.88
N LEU A 111 3.73 -27.52 -5.95
CA LEU A 111 4.90 -27.61 -5.07
C LEU A 111 5.32 -26.37 -4.27
N GLU A 112 4.53 -25.28 -4.20
CA GLU A 112 4.91 -24.11 -3.40
C GLU A 112 3.95 -23.83 -2.25
N LYS A 113 4.24 -24.43 -1.07
CA LYS A 113 3.71 -23.96 0.23
C LYS A 113 4.17 -22.52 0.43
N GLY A 114 3.25 -21.56 0.48
CA GLY A 114 3.55 -20.18 0.82
C GLY A 114 3.44 -19.15 -0.30
N ARG A 115 2.68 -19.42 -1.37
CA ARG A 115 2.55 -18.49 -2.51
C ARG A 115 2.06 -17.11 -2.06
N ASN A 116 2.76 -16.09 -2.51
CA ASN A 116 2.41 -14.69 -2.26
C ASN A 116 1.02 -14.39 -2.87
N PRO A 117 0.01 -13.98 -2.07
CA PRO A 117 -1.32 -13.63 -2.58
C PRO A 117 -1.33 -12.31 -3.34
N TYR A 118 -0.25 -11.54 -3.32
CA TYR A 118 -0.11 -10.29 -4.03
C TYR A 118 0.66 -10.51 -5.32
N VAL A 119 0.18 -9.92 -6.40
CA VAL A 119 0.78 -10.00 -7.74
C VAL A 119 0.75 -8.62 -8.39
N LEU A 120 1.52 -8.45 -9.45
CA LEU A 120 1.46 -7.24 -10.25
C LEU A 120 0.12 -7.18 -11.00
N SER A 121 -0.60 -6.07 -10.87
CA SER A 121 -1.88 -5.83 -11.56
C SER A 121 -1.68 -5.67 -13.08
N ALA A 122 -2.76 -5.66 -13.86
CA ALA A 122 -2.68 -5.38 -15.29
C ALA A 122 -2.07 -4.01 -15.58
N SER A 123 -2.45 -2.97 -14.81
CA SER A 123 -1.84 -1.65 -14.89
C SER A 123 -0.37 -1.65 -14.46
N GLY A 124 -0.03 -2.46 -13.45
CA GLY A 124 1.35 -2.64 -12.99
C GLY A 124 2.25 -3.27 -14.05
N ARG A 125 1.75 -4.27 -14.78
CA ARG A 125 2.49 -4.88 -15.92
C ARG A 125 2.76 -3.86 -17.01
N LYS A 126 1.73 -3.11 -17.45
CA LYS A 126 1.92 -2.02 -18.41
C LYS A 126 2.92 -0.98 -17.93
N PHE A 127 2.86 -0.63 -16.64
CA PHE A 127 3.80 0.32 -16.06
C PHE A 127 5.22 -0.23 -16.01
N SER A 128 5.45 -1.54 -15.83
CA SER A 128 6.78 -2.14 -15.84
C SER A 128 7.45 -2.08 -17.22
N GLU A 129 6.67 -2.05 -18.28
CA GLU A 129 7.13 -2.00 -19.68
C GLU A 129 7.54 -0.59 -20.14
N THR A 130 7.19 0.46 -19.38
CA THR A 130 7.44 1.86 -19.79
C THR A 130 8.90 2.31 -19.73
N GLY A 131 9.84 1.48 -19.24
CA GLY A 131 11.27 1.80 -19.20
C GLY A 131 11.66 3.01 -18.34
N LEU A 132 10.74 3.61 -17.57
CA LEU A 132 11.00 4.78 -16.73
C LEU A 132 12.06 4.45 -15.68
N GLU A 133 13.16 5.17 -15.69
CA GLU A 133 14.20 5.13 -14.65
C GLU A 133 13.73 5.87 -13.37
N ASN A 134 14.42 5.66 -12.25
CA ASN A 134 14.15 6.34 -10.96
C ASN A 134 12.73 6.15 -10.41
N ARG A 135 12.31 4.89 -10.22
CA ARG A 135 11.01 4.53 -9.68
C ARG A 135 11.12 4.16 -8.22
N ASN A 136 10.79 5.10 -7.34
CA ASN A 136 10.66 4.82 -5.92
C ASN A 136 9.20 4.70 -5.53
N PHE A 137 8.88 3.75 -4.67
CA PHE A 137 7.52 3.44 -4.30
C PHE A 137 7.26 3.71 -2.82
N LEU A 138 6.22 4.48 -2.57
CA LEU A 138 5.63 4.67 -1.27
C LEU A 138 4.46 3.69 -1.14
N LEU A 139 4.70 2.55 -0.50
CA LEU A 139 3.70 1.52 -0.25
C LEU A 139 2.89 1.91 0.98
N VAL A 140 1.58 2.18 0.78
CA VAL A 140 0.70 2.73 1.82
C VAL A 140 -0.33 1.70 2.27
N ASP A 141 -0.50 1.56 3.59
CA ASP A 141 -1.56 0.77 4.22
C ASP A 141 -2.08 1.46 5.49
N ASP A 142 -3.14 0.95 6.07
CA ASP A 142 -3.73 1.50 7.27
C ASP A 142 -3.02 1.05 8.55
N ILE A 143 -2.57 -0.21 8.64
CA ILE A 143 -2.02 -0.77 9.87
C ILE A 143 -0.86 -1.71 9.60
N PHE A 144 0.21 -1.55 10.36
CA PHE A 144 1.34 -2.47 10.40
C PHE A 144 1.18 -3.41 11.61
N THR A 145 1.14 -4.70 11.35
CA THR A 145 1.09 -5.73 12.40
C THR A 145 2.38 -6.55 12.37
N THR A 146 2.38 -7.71 11.75
CA THR A 146 3.55 -8.58 11.61
C THR A 146 4.48 -8.19 10.45
N GLY A 147 4.09 -7.21 9.64
CA GLY A 147 4.82 -6.84 8.43
C GLY A 147 4.66 -7.80 7.25
N ALA A 148 3.96 -8.92 7.41
CA ALA A 148 3.83 -9.94 6.36
C ALA A 148 3.19 -9.42 5.06
N THR A 149 2.21 -8.52 5.16
CA THR A 149 1.60 -7.84 3.99
C THR A 149 2.62 -6.97 3.28
N MET A 150 3.36 -6.16 4.04
CA MET A 150 4.37 -5.25 3.50
C MET A 150 5.50 -6.00 2.82
N GLU A 151 6.00 -7.08 3.47
CA GLU A 151 7.02 -7.95 2.89
C GLU A 151 6.58 -8.51 1.54
N ARG A 152 5.36 -9.06 1.48
CA ARG A 152 4.83 -9.66 0.27
C ARG A 152 4.60 -8.64 -0.86
N CYS A 153 4.08 -7.47 -0.55
CA CYS A 153 3.88 -6.39 -1.53
C CYS A 153 5.21 -5.82 -2.02
N SER A 154 6.15 -5.55 -1.09
CA SER A 154 7.48 -5.02 -1.43
C SER A 154 8.28 -6.00 -2.27
N SER A 155 8.21 -7.31 -1.99
CA SER A 155 8.89 -8.33 -2.78
C SER A 155 8.39 -8.38 -4.23
N VAL A 156 7.08 -8.15 -4.46
CA VAL A 156 6.53 -8.04 -5.81
C VAL A 156 7.08 -6.80 -6.51
N LEU A 157 7.07 -5.63 -5.85
CA LEU A 157 7.60 -4.40 -6.43
C LEU A 157 9.09 -4.55 -6.79
N LYS A 158 9.91 -5.03 -5.86
CA LYS A 158 11.35 -5.24 -6.10
C LYS A 158 11.63 -6.24 -7.23
N LYS A 159 10.81 -7.29 -7.37
CA LYS A 159 10.93 -8.27 -8.44
C LYS A 159 10.70 -7.67 -9.83
N TYR A 160 9.70 -6.83 -9.98
CA TYR A 160 9.31 -6.28 -11.28
C TYR A 160 9.94 -4.90 -11.59
N PHE A 161 10.51 -4.26 -10.59
CA PHE A 161 11.18 -2.96 -10.70
C PHE A 161 12.55 -3.02 -10.03
N PRO A 162 13.54 -3.70 -10.65
CA PRO A 162 14.88 -3.78 -10.11
C PRO A 162 15.49 -2.39 -9.87
N GLY A 163 16.22 -2.22 -8.76
CA GLY A 163 16.83 -0.94 -8.41
C GLY A 163 15.89 0.09 -7.76
N CYS A 164 14.58 -0.16 -7.67
CA CYS A 164 13.66 0.74 -6.98
C CYS A 164 13.90 0.76 -5.47
N GLN A 165 13.61 1.90 -4.84
CA GLN A 165 13.44 1.97 -3.39
C GLN A 165 11.95 1.77 -3.05
N VAL A 166 11.69 1.04 -1.96
CA VAL A 166 10.34 0.81 -1.44
C VAL A 166 10.29 1.28 0.01
N MET A 167 9.61 2.39 0.25
CA MET A 167 9.30 2.89 1.58
C MET A 167 7.88 2.49 1.94
N VAL A 168 7.72 1.85 3.10
CA VAL A 168 6.41 1.53 3.67
C VAL A 168 5.95 2.67 4.56
N LEU A 169 4.70 3.10 4.39
CA LEU A 169 4.03 4.07 5.23
C LEU A 169 2.70 3.51 5.71
N THR A 170 2.51 3.45 7.02
CA THR A 170 1.25 3.03 7.64
C THR A 170 0.75 4.07 8.63
N LEU A 171 -0.57 4.14 8.80
CA LEU A 171 -1.14 5.04 9.80
C LEU A 171 -0.87 4.53 11.22
N PHE A 172 -1.01 3.23 11.43
CA PHE A 172 -0.90 2.63 12.75
C PHE A 172 0.11 1.49 12.77
N ILE A 173 0.77 1.31 13.93
CA ILE A 173 1.61 0.15 14.22
C ILE A 173 1.10 -0.55 15.47
N VAL A 174 0.99 -1.87 15.41
CA VAL A 174 0.71 -2.73 16.56
C VAL A 174 2.06 -3.15 17.13
N ASP A 175 2.28 -2.74 18.39
CA ASP A 175 3.44 -3.15 19.22
C ASP A 175 3.22 -4.56 19.78
#